data_187ce1751fd4556585d06068397f6b55
#
_entry.id   187ce1751fd4556585d06068397f6b55
#
_cell.length_a   1.000
_cell.length_b   1.000
_cell.length_c   1.000
_cell.angle_alpha   90.00
_cell.angle_beta   90.00
_cell.angle_gamma   90.00
#
_symmetry.space_group_name_H-M   'P 1'
#
loop_
_entity.id
_entity.type
_entity.pdbx_description
1 polymer ?
#
loop_
_entity_poly.entity_id
_entity_poly.type
_entity_poly.pdbx_seq_one_letter_code
_entity_poly.pdbx_strand_id
1 'polypeptide(L)'
;MSREPLTIWKTTVPKNWIDYNSHMTEGYYGVAFAEASDEFLIHIGFDSTYRDNFGTFYTVEAQIRFLEEVKQGSKIYTETVLIACDQKRIRLHHSLFSDKSSTPAATQEAMLLHVSKKNGIPSASPIREPLSNNLDQIRELHSEIVRPYYLGRGIRQI
;
A
#
# COMPACT_ATOMS: atom_id res chain seq x y z
N MET A 1 13.35 -13.15 -3.60
CA MET A 1 12.81 -11.86 -3.12
C MET A 1 13.89 -10.79 -3.28
N SER A 2 13.50 -9.60 -3.69
CA SER A 2 14.42 -8.49 -4.02
C SER A 2 14.68 -7.61 -2.80
N ARG A 3 15.89 -7.01 -2.75
CA ARG A 3 16.22 -5.89 -1.83
C ARG A 3 15.74 -4.53 -2.36
N GLU A 4 14.94 -4.54 -3.41
CA GLU A 4 14.36 -3.34 -4.02
C GLU A 4 12.88 -3.26 -3.69
N PRO A 5 12.23 -2.08 -3.85
CA PRO A 5 10.79 -1.94 -3.71
C PRO A 5 10.03 -2.94 -4.59
N LEU A 6 8.92 -3.43 -4.11
CA LEU A 6 8.09 -4.39 -4.85
C LEU A 6 7.25 -3.65 -5.90
N THR A 7 7.39 -4.02 -7.17
CA THR A 7 6.57 -3.52 -8.28
C THR A 7 5.53 -4.58 -8.65
N ILE A 8 4.47 -4.67 -7.85
CA ILE A 8 3.46 -5.74 -7.93
C ILE A 8 2.09 -5.26 -8.38
N TRP A 9 1.88 -3.96 -8.51
CA TRP A 9 0.63 -3.38 -9.00
C TRP A 9 0.88 -2.43 -10.16
N LYS A 10 0.05 -2.53 -11.20
CA LYS A 10 0.08 -1.64 -12.38
C LYS A 10 -1.27 -1.62 -13.08
N THR A 11 -1.58 -0.50 -13.73
CA THR A 11 -2.77 -0.36 -14.59
C THR A 11 -2.58 0.74 -15.64
N THR A 12 -3.55 0.88 -16.52
CA THR A 12 -3.67 2.04 -17.42
C THR A 12 -4.84 2.89 -16.94
N VAL A 13 -4.64 4.18 -16.78
CA VAL A 13 -5.65 5.12 -16.25
C VAL A 13 -6.84 5.19 -17.20
N PRO A 14 -8.03 4.73 -16.78
CA PRO A 14 -9.22 4.74 -17.62
C PRO A 14 -9.89 6.12 -17.64
N LYS A 15 -10.75 6.35 -18.63
CA LYS A 15 -11.47 7.62 -18.80
C LYS A 15 -12.31 8.00 -17.57
N ASN A 16 -12.93 7.05 -16.92
CA ASN A 16 -13.80 7.29 -15.75
C ASN A 16 -13.04 7.67 -14.46
N TRP A 17 -11.71 7.65 -14.50
CA TRP A 17 -10.88 8.16 -13.40
C TRP A 17 -10.53 9.66 -13.56
N ILE A 18 -10.90 10.26 -14.70
CA ILE A 18 -10.53 11.61 -15.07
C ILE A 18 -11.67 12.57 -14.74
N ASP A 19 -11.35 13.68 -14.09
CA ASP A 19 -12.27 14.72 -13.73
C ASP A 19 -12.32 15.89 -14.75
N TYR A 20 -13.07 16.94 -14.40
CA TYR A 20 -13.21 18.13 -15.24
C TYR A 20 -11.90 18.90 -15.46
N ASN A 21 -10.86 18.67 -14.65
CA ASN A 21 -9.53 19.25 -14.84
C ASN A 21 -8.66 18.45 -15.83
N SER A 22 -9.21 17.40 -16.44
CA SER A 22 -8.51 16.50 -17.37
C SER A 22 -7.37 15.69 -16.72
N HIS A 23 -7.39 15.51 -15.40
CA HIS A 23 -6.42 14.73 -14.64
C HIS A 23 -7.14 13.68 -13.80
N MET A 24 -6.37 12.67 -13.37
CA MET A 24 -6.88 11.64 -12.48
C MET A 24 -7.38 12.28 -11.18
N THR A 25 -8.63 12.01 -10.84
CA THR A 25 -9.29 12.53 -9.65
C THR A 25 -8.61 12.02 -8.38
N GLU A 26 -8.51 12.88 -7.38
CA GLU A 26 -7.91 12.61 -6.07
C GLU A 26 -8.28 11.23 -5.50
N GLY A 27 -9.56 10.88 -5.50
CA GLY A 27 -10.03 9.61 -4.93
C GLY A 27 -9.44 8.37 -5.60
N TYR A 28 -9.10 8.43 -6.88
CA TYR A 28 -8.54 7.27 -7.60
C TYR A 28 -7.08 6.99 -7.27
N TYR A 29 -6.33 7.96 -6.76
CA TYR A 29 -5.03 7.69 -6.13
C TYR A 29 -5.21 6.77 -4.90
N GLY A 30 -6.25 7.03 -4.10
CA GLY A 30 -6.61 6.17 -2.98
C GLY A 30 -6.99 4.75 -3.43
N VAL A 31 -7.74 4.61 -4.52
CA VAL A 31 -8.07 3.30 -5.13
C VAL A 31 -6.81 2.57 -5.55
N ALA A 32 -5.90 3.24 -6.29
CA ALA A 32 -4.64 2.66 -6.73
C ALA A 32 -3.79 2.14 -5.55
N PHE A 33 -3.68 2.93 -4.49
CA PHE A 33 -2.92 2.52 -3.30
C PHE A 33 -3.60 1.42 -2.49
N ALA A 34 -4.93 1.39 -2.44
CA ALA A 34 -5.67 0.30 -1.81
C ALA A 34 -5.42 -1.02 -2.55
N GLU A 35 -5.51 -1.01 -3.89
CA GLU A 35 -5.21 -2.18 -4.71
C GLU A 35 -3.74 -2.62 -4.57
N ALA A 36 -2.80 -1.67 -4.51
CA ALA A 36 -1.39 -1.98 -4.27
C ALA A 36 -1.16 -2.64 -2.89
N SER A 37 -1.91 -2.21 -1.87
CA SER A 37 -1.89 -2.86 -0.55
C SER A 37 -2.46 -4.27 -0.60
N ASP A 38 -3.53 -4.50 -1.35
CA ASP A 38 -4.11 -5.83 -1.55
C ASP A 38 -3.11 -6.75 -2.27
N GLU A 39 -2.44 -6.27 -3.33
CA GLU A 39 -1.39 -7.04 -4.01
C GLU A 39 -0.21 -7.36 -3.08
N PHE A 40 0.16 -6.45 -2.17
CA PHE A 40 1.16 -6.74 -1.15
C PHE A 40 0.70 -7.86 -0.20
N LEU A 41 -0.55 -7.81 0.25
CA LEU A 41 -1.10 -8.86 1.11
C LEU A 41 -1.12 -10.21 0.39
N ILE A 42 -1.54 -10.25 -0.88
CA ILE A 42 -1.49 -11.47 -1.70
C ILE A 42 -0.04 -11.97 -1.84
N HIS A 43 0.89 -11.07 -2.08
CA HIS A 43 2.33 -11.41 -2.20
C HIS A 43 2.90 -12.07 -0.94
N ILE A 44 2.44 -11.69 0.24
CA ILE A 44 2.84 -12.34 1.51
C ILE A 44 2.04 -13.60 1.85
N GLY A 45 1.10 -14.01 1.00
CA GLY A 45 0.33 -15.25 1.17
C GLY A 45 -1.08 -15.08 1.72
N PHE A 46 -1.61 -13.84 1.77
CA PHE A 46 -3.00 -13.61 2.16
C PHE A 46 -3.95 -14.10 1.07
N ASP A 47 -4.81 -15.02 1.41
CA ASP A 47 -5.81 -15.61 0.54
C ASP A 47 -7.14 -15.83 1.28
N SER A 48 -8.12 -16.42 0.58
CA SER A 48 -9.43 -16.74 1.17
C SER A 48 -9.32 -17.73 2.33
N THR A 49 -8.44 -18.72 2.22
CA THR A 49 -8.22 -19.72 3.28
C THR A 49 -7.68 -19.08 4.54
N TYR A 50 -6.67 -18.21 4.41
CA TYR A 50 -6.15 -17.45 5.55
C TYR A 50 -7.24 -16.57 6.17
N ARG A 51 -7.96 -15.80 5.35
CA ARG A 51 -9.03 -14.90 5.81
C ARG A 51 -10.11 -15.64 6.59
N ASP A 52 -10.55 -16.77 6.10
CA ASP A 52 -11.64 -17.53 6.69
C ASP A 52 -11.24 -18.19 8.02
N ASN A 53 -9.95 -18.51 8.21
CA ASN A 53 -9.44 -19.15 9.42
C ASN A 53 -8.87 -18.18 10.47
N PHE A 54 -8.27 -17.06 10.05
CA PHE A 54 -7.47 -16.23 10.97
C PHE A 54 -7.90 -14.78 11.03
N GLY A 55 -8.53 -14.24 9.98
CA GLY A 55 -8.96 -12.86 9.93
C GLY A 55 -8.50 -12.11 8.69
N THR A 56 -8.60 -10.80 8.73
CA THR A 56 -8.35 -9.90 7.60
C THR A 56 -7.58 -8.66 8.03
N PHE A 57 -7.29 -7.77 7.07
CA PHE A 57 -6.62 -6.51 7.34
C PHE A 57 -7.55 -5.32 7.08
N TYR A 58 -7.51 -4.34 7.98
CA TYR A 58 -8.15 -3.04 7.79
C TYR A 58 -7.07 -1.97 7.67
N THR A 59 -7.21 -1.09 6.69
CA THR A 59 -6.42 0.14 6.68
C THR A 59 -6.99 1.07 7.75
N VAL A 60 -6.19 1.39 8.76
CA VAL A 60 -6.62 2.20 9.90
C VAL A 60 -6.09 3.63 9.86
N GLU A 61 -5.06 3.87 9.06
CA GLU A 61 -4.48 5.18 8.86
C GLU A 61 -3.81 5.22 7.48
N ALA A 62 -3.96 6.33 6.77
CA ALA A 62 -3.27 6.57 5.50
C ALA A 62 -3.02 8.07 5.31
N GLN A 63 -1.86 8.40 4.76
CA GLN A 63 -1.54 9.74 4.30
C GLN A 63 -1.08 9.68 2.85
N ILE A 64 -1.74 10.46 2.00
CA ILE A 64 -1.39 10.58 0.58
C ILE A 64 -0.79 11.96 0.33
N ARG A 65 0.28 11.99 -0.47
CA ARG A 65 0.90 13.20 -1.01
C ARG A 65 0.73 13.20 -2.52
N PHE A 66 0.18 14.26 -3.06
CA PHE A 66 0.01 14.47 -4.49
C PHE A 66 1.16 15.35 -5.00
N LEU A 67 1.92 14.86 -5.97
CA LEU A 67 3.16 15.49 -6.43
C LEU A 67 3.11 15.90 -7.89
N GLU A 68 2.50 15.08 -8.75
CA GLU A 68 2.33 15.34 -10.18
C GLU A 68 0.94 14.88 -10.64
N GLU A 69 0.48 15.51 -11.70
CA GLU A 69 -0.78 15.16 -12.36
C GLU A 69 -0.62 13.87 -13.18
N VAL A 70 -1.68 13.06 -13.20
CA VAL A 70 -1.76 11.87 -14.03
C VAL A 70 -2.90 12.02 -15.03
N LYS A 71 -2.63 11.76 -16.31
CA LYS A 71 -3.58 11.90 -17.41
C LYS A 71 -4.20 10.57 -17.81
N GLN A 72 -5.35 10.64 -18.48
CA GLN A 72 -5.97 9.48 -19.10
C GLN A 72 -4.97 8.73 -20.01
N GLY A 73 -5.04 7.40 -19.98
CA GLY A 73 -4.19 6.54 -20.82
C GLY A 73 -2.77 6.38 -20.34
N SER A 74 -2.35 7.10 -19.26
CA SER A 74 -1.03 6.87 -18.66
C SER A 74 -0.96 5.46 -18.09
N LYS A 75 0.17 4.80 -18.31
CA LYS A 75 0.48 3.55 -17.62
C LYS A 75 1.07 3.90 -16.27
N ILE A 76 0.44 3.43 -15.22
CA ILE A 76 0.87 3.68 -13.83
C ILE A 76 1.20 2.38 -13.12
N TYR A 77 2.13 2.46 -12.18
CA TYR A 77 2.52 1.34 -11.32
C TYR A 77 2.95 1.86 -9.95
N THR A 78 2.97 0.97 -8.97
CA THR A 78 3.46 1.31 -7.64
C THR A 78 4.74 0.56 -7.31
N GLU A 79 5.62 1.27 -6.60
CA GLU A 79 6.71 0.67 -5.84
C GLU A 79 6.30 0.63 -4.37
N THR A 80 6.30 -0.56 -3.78
CA THR A 80 5.85 -0.81 -2.42
C THR A 80 7.01 -1.23 -1.53
N VAL A 81 7.17 -0.56 -0.40
CA VAL A 81 8.18 -0.86 0.61
C VAL A 81 7.50 -1.19 1.94
N LEU A 82 7.87 -2.31 2.53
CA LEU A 82 7.52 -2.62 3.92
C LEU A 82 8.40 -1.77 4.85
N ILE A 83 7.77 -0.81 5.54
CA ILE A 83 8.46 0.12 6.44
C ILE A 83 8.70 -0.52 7.80
N ALA A 84 7.68 -1.16 8.33
CA ALA A 84 7.71 -1.84 9.62
C ALA A 84 6.56 -2.83 9.73
N CYS A 85 6.70 -3.82 10.57
CA CYS A 85 5.61 -4.69 11.01
C CYS A 85 5.83 -5.13 12.44
N ASP A 86 4.73 -5.43 13.11
CA ASP A 86 4.73 -6.09 14.42
C ASP A 86 3.75 -7.27 14.42
N GLN A 87 3.38 -7.75 15.59
CA GLN A 87 2.48 -8.91 15.71
C GLN A 87 1.10 -8.71 15.07
N LYS A 88 0.63 -7.47 14.88
CA LYS A 88 -0.74 -7.16 14.46
C LYS A 88 -0.81 -6.14 13.33
N ARG A 89 0.28 -5.40 13.05
CA ARG A 89 0.28 -4.24 12.16
C ARG A 89 1.32 -4.36 11.07
N ILE A 90 0.99 -3.80 9.93
CA ILE A 90 1.90 -3.65 8.77
C ILE A 90 1.90 -2.18 8.39
N ARG A 91 3.06 -1.58 8.27
CA ARG A 91 3.24 -0.21 7.80
C ARG A 91 3.91 -0.23 6.44
N LEU A 92 3.21 0.26 5.42
CA LEU A 92 3.66 0.29 4.03
C LEU A 92 3.92 1.72 3.57
N HIS A 93 4.83 1.85 2.62
CA HIS A 93 4.99 3.04 1.82
C HIS A 93 4.86 2.66 0.35
N HIS A 94 3.98 3.35 -0.37
CA HIS A 94 3.78 3.23 -1.80
C HIS A 94 4.22 4.49 -2.50
N SER A 95 4.94 4.34 -3.62
CA SER A 95 5.20 5.41 -4.58
C SER A 95 4.52 5.07 -5.89
N LEU A 96 3.64 5.93 -6.39
CA LEU A 96 2.94 5.76 -7.65
C LEU A 96 3.70 6.50 -8.76
N PHE A 97 4.07 5.78 -9.80
CA PHE A 97 4.77 6.30 -10.96
C PHE A 97 3.89 6.24 -12.21
N SER A 98 4.12 7.17 -13.10
CA SER A 98 3.55 7.21 -14.44
C SER A 98 4.65 6.96 -15.49
N ASP A 99 4.31 6.37 -16.62
CA ASP A 99 5.21 6.20 -17.77
C ASP A 99 5.64 7.54 -18.41
N LYS A 100 5.10 8.66 -17.92
CA LYS A 100 5.42 10.02 -18.39
C LYS A 100 6.48 10.73 -17.54
N SER A 101 6.86 10.17 -16.40
CA SER A 101 7.78 10.82 -15.45
C SER A 101 8.65 9.80 -14.71
N SER A 102 9.88 10.21 -14.38
CA SER A 102 10.80 9.42 -13.55
C SER A 102 10.63 9.69 -12.05
N THR A 103 9.83 10.69 -11.67
CA THR A 103 9.51 11.03 -10.29
C THR A 103 8.12 10.50 -9.91
N PRO A 104 7.85 10.19 -8.63
CA PRO A 104 6.54 9.72 -8.23
C PRO A 104 5.46 10.78 -8.46
N ALA A 105 4.31 10.38 -9.01
CA ALA A 105 3.14 11.25 -9.13
C ALA A 105 2.42 11.41 -7.80
N ALA A 106 2.48 10.41 -6.94
CA ALA A 106 1.93 10.45 -5.58
C ALA A 106 2.63 9.42 -4.70
N THR A 107 2.53 9.60 -3.40
CA THR A 107 2.98 8.62 -2.40
C THR A 107 1.91 8.40 -1.34
N GLN A 108 1.87 7.20 -0.79
CA GLN A 108 1.04 6.89 0.37
C GLN A 108 1.87 6.18 1.43
N GLU A 109 1.69 6.59 2.68
CA GLU A 109 2.04 5.82 3.87
C GLU A 109 0.76 5.24 4.45
N ALA A 110 0.71 3.94 4.68
CA ALA A 110 -0.47 3.25 5.19
C ALA A 110 -0.14 2.36 6.38
N MET A 111 -1.06 2.32 7.35
CA MET A 111 -1.06 1.37 8.45
C MET A 111 -2.20 0.38 8.27
N LEU A 112 -1.87 -0.89 8.15
CA LEU A 112 -2.81 -2.00 8.11
C LEU A 112 -2.84 -2.69 9.48
N LEU A 113 -4.04 -2.98 9.97
CA LEU A 113 -4.27 -3.70 11.23
C LEU A 113 -4.91 -5.05 10.94
N HIS A 114 -4.30 -6.12 11.44
CA HIS A 114 -4.90 -7.45 11.38
C HIS A 114 -6.01 -7.59 12.41
N VAL A 115 -7.19 -8.01 11.95
CA VAL A 115 -8.39 -8.17 12.77
C VAL A 115 -9.02 -9.53 12.55
N SER A 116 -9.53 -10.13 13.62
CA SER A 116 -10.42 -11.27 13.59
C SER A 116 -11.78 -10.90 14.18
N LYS A 117 -12.81 -11.64 13.81
CA LYS A 117 -14.16 -11.44 14.36
C LYS A 117 -14.44 -12.50 15.41
N LYS A 118 -14.83 -12.05 16.60
CA LYS A 118 -15.36 -12.91 17.65
C LYS A 118 -16.82 -12.52 17.88
N ASN A 119 -17.75 -13.46 17.64
CA ASN A 119 -19.20 -13.18 17.70
C ASN A 119 -19.62 -11.99 16.80
N GLY A 120 -19.04 -11.88 15.61
CA GLY A 120 -19.31 -10.79 14.67
C GLY A 120 -18.61 -9.45 14.99
N ILE A 121 -17.95 -9.33 16.12
CA ILE A 121 -17.27 -8.09 16.56
C ILE A 121 -15.79 -8.17 16.14
N PRO A 122 -15.29 -7.22 15.31
CA PRO A 122 -13.89 -7.18 14.94
C PRO A 122 -13.01 -6.73 16.11
N SER A 123 -11.88 -7.38 16.26
CA SER A 123 -10.85 -6.99 17.22
C SER A 123 -9.45 -7.25 16.67
N ALA A 124 -8.48 -6.43 17.09
CA ALA A 124 -7.09 -6.63 16.71
C ALA A 124 -6.61 -8.02 17.14
N SER A 125 -5.97 -8.73 16.22
CA SER A 125 -5.48 -10.09 16.44
C SER A 125 -4.11 -10.32 15.79
N PRO A 126 -3.33 -11.30 16.28
CA PRO A 126 -2.01 -11.56 15.74
C PRO A 126 -2.05 -12.06 14.30
N ILE A 127 -1.12 -11.56 13.49
CA ILE A 127 -0.84 -12.09 12.16
C ILE A 127 -0.26 -13.51 12.33
N ARG A 128 -0.80 -14.47 11.57
CA ARG A 128 -0.41 -15.87 11.63
C ARG A 128 0.49 -16.27 10.45
N GLU A 129 1.15 -17.40 10.59
CA GLU A 129 1.84 -18.03 9.47
C GLU A 129 0.86 -18.41 8.35
N PRO A 130 1.29 -18.35 7.07
CA PRO A 130 2.65 -18.05 6.60
C PRO A 130 2.97 -16.55 6.51
N LEU A 131 1.98 -15.66 6.72
CA LEU A 131 2.15 -14.22 6.53
C LEU A 131 3.22 -13.62 7.45
N SER A 132 3.23 -14.02 8.74
CA SER A 132 4.22 -13.51 9.69
C SER A 132 5.65 -13.82 9.26
N ASN A 133 5.92 -15.04 8.80
CA ASN A 133 7.25 -15.43 8.33
C ASN A 133 7.66 -14.69 7.05
N ASN A 134 6.73 -14.52 6.12
CA ASN A 134 6.99 -13.79 4.88
C ASN A 134 7.23 -12.30 5.14
N LEU A 135 6.51 -11.71 6.10
CA LEU A 135 6.75 -10.34 6.54
C LEU A 135 8.14 -10.16 7.14
N ASP A 136 8.60 -11.09 7.98
CA ASP A 136 9.94 -11.05 8.56
C ASP A 136 11.04 -11.09 7.50
N GLN A 137 10.87 -11.93 6.47
CA GLN A 137 11.80 -11.99 5.33
C GLN A 137 11.82 -10.67 4.54
N ILE A 138 10.66 -10.12 4.21
CA ILE A 138 10.59 -8.85 3.47
C ILE A 138 11.15 -7.70 4.32
N ARG A 139 10.88 -7.69 5.63
CA ARG A 139 11.42 -6.67 6.54
C ARG A 139 12.96 -6.65 6.51
N GLU A 140 13.60 -7.81 6.52
CA GLU A 140 15.04 -7.92 6.40
C GLU A 140 15.56 -7.42 5.05
N LEU A 141 14.92 -7.85 3.95
CA LEU A 141 15.29 -7.41 2.60
C LEU A 141 15.11 -5.90 2.39
N HIS A 142 14.08 -5.31 2.97
CA HIS A 142 13.78 -3.89 2.84
C HIS A 142 14.50 -3.02 3.87
N SER A 143 15.29 -3.58 4.78
CA SER A 143 15.98 -2.82 5.84
C SER A 143 16.97 -1.79 5.30
N GLU A 144 17.59 -2.07 4.16
CA GLU A 144 18.57 -1.22 3.50
C GLU A 144 17.97 -0.16 2.56
N ILE A 145 16.65 -0.23 2.28
CA ILE A 145 15.99 0.74 1.41
C ILE A 145 15.92 2.09 2.11
N VAL A 146 16.34 3.14 1.42
CA VAL A 146 16.32 4.52 1.95
C VAL A 146 14.89 4.93 2.28
N ARG A 147 14.69 5.40 3.50
CA ARG A 147 13.38 5.83 3.99
C ARG A 147 13.10 7.28 3.59
N PRO A 148 11.90 7.60 3.06
CA PRO A 148 11.51 8.99 2.87
C PRO A 148 11.52 9.77 4.19
N TYR A 149 12.06 10.99 4.16
CA TYR A 149 12.19 11.83 5.36
C TYR A 149 10.86 12.23 6.00
N TYR A 150 9.76 12.15 5.26
CA TYR A 150 8.43 12.55 5.70
C TYR A 150 7.62 11.41 6.37
N LEU A 151 8.15 10.20 6.46
CA LEU A 151 7.45 9.09 7.10
C LEU A 151 7.04 9.44 8.54
N GLY A 152 5.79 9.08 8.90
CA GLY A 152 5.22 9.35 10.23
C GLY A 152 4.84 10.81 10.48
N ARG A 153 4.96 11.68 9.47
CA ARG A 153 4.55 13.08 9.59
C ARG A 153 3.11 13.26 9.13
N GLY A 154 2.36 14.06 9.86
CA GLY A 154 1.03 14.52 9.45
C GLY A 154 1.09 15.55 8.30
N ILE A 155 -0.04 16.23 8.06
CA ILE A 155 -0.11 17.34 7.11
C ILE A 155 0.84 18.45 7.56
N ARG A 156 1.53 19.03 6.59
CA ARG A 156 2.51 20.10 6.84
C ARG A 156 1.86 21.32 7.47
N GLN A 157 2.57 21.92 8.41
CA GLN A 157 2.20 23.22 8.97
C GLN A 157 2.40 24.32 7.92
N ILE A 158 1.58 25.35 7.93
CA ILE A 158 1.67 26.57 7.13
C ILE A 158 2.10 27.76 8.00
#